data_a58e27c2d16d61d948168c6f1b41fdb1
#
_entry.id   a58e27c2d16d61d948168c6f1b41fdb1
#
_cell.length_a   1.000
_cell.length_b   1.000
_cell.length_c   1.000
_cell.angle_alpha   90.00
_cell.angle_beta   90.00
_cell.angle_gamma   90.00
#
_symmetry.space_group_name_H-M   'P 1'
#
loop_
_entity.id
_entity.type
_entity.pdbx_description
1 polymer ?
#
loop_
_entity_poly.entity_id
_entity_poly.type
_entity_poly.pdbx_seq_one_letter_code
_entity_poly.pdbx_strand_id
1 'polypeptide(L)'
;MFTANGTKTTKATPLAWLDKLTNGSLALLTILLLLHPIIGVNNFYIGIILIFAGIFQAIRWLRWRPWITLGVPLLWSLHFSIKAMAFGLALLGVSYLIPEIPSNHIWHLITIGGIGGVILAMISRVSLGHTGRTLQPPMLMSLAFAAMVLASLIRSFGPWGLPEKTMMFIDISGLLWLISFTLFVIFYAPMLLKPRADGRPG
;
A
#
# COMPACT_ATOMS: atom_id res chain seq x y z
N MET A 1 13.97 8.48 1.02
CA MET A 1 14.97 8.09 2.03
C MET A 1 15.16 6.57 2.08
N PHE A 2 14.13 5.76 2.32
CA PHE A 2 14.24 4.28 2.39
C PHE A 2 14.87 3.64 1.15
N THR A 3 14.41 4.02 -0.06
CA THR A 3 14.94 3.50 -1.33
C THR A 3 16.45 3.73 -1.44
N ALA A 4 16.89 4.98 -1.28
CA ALA A 4 18.30 5.33 -1.42
C ALA A 4 19.20 4.60 -0.40
N ASN A 5 18.77 4.52 0.85
CA ASN A 5 19.53 3.83 1.89
C ASN A 5 19.59 2.31 1.68
N GLY A 6 18.49 1.70 1.26
CA GLY A 6 18.42 0.24 1.07
C GLY A 6 19.06 -0.24 -0.24
N THR A 7 19.15 0.60 -1.26
CA THR A 7 19.79 0.29 -2.56
C THR A 7 21.17 0.93 -2.72
N LYS A 8 21.66 1.65 -1.71
CA LYS A 8 22.95 2.40 -1.75
C LYS A 8 23.03 3.37 -2.94
N THR A 9 21.91 3.99 -3.30
CA THR A 9 21.82 4.95 -4.42
C THR A 9 21.60 6.38 -3.94
N THR A 10 21.70 7.34 -4.85
CA THR A 10 21.42 8.74 -4.57
C THR A 10 19.95 8.98 -4.24
N LYS A 11 19.68 9.86 -3.27
CA LYS A 11 18.32 10.27 -2.93
C LYS A 11 17.68 11.01 -4.11
N ALA A 12 16.40 10.75 -4.36
CA ALA A 12 15.63 11.56 -5.28
C ALA A 12 15.50 12.98 -4.71
N THR A 13 15.73 13.99 -5.55
CA THR A 13 15.54 15.39 -5.16
C THR A 13 14.07 15.66 -4.86
N PRO A 14 13.72 16.25 -3.70
CA PRO A 14 12.34 16.60 -3.40
C PRO A 14 11.85 17.68 -4.37
N LEU A 15 10.60 17.57 -4.80
CA LEU A 15 9.91 18.61 -5.56
C LEU A 15 8.81 19.20 -4.69
N ALA A 16 9.08 20.35 -4.11
CA ALA A 16 8.17 20.98 -3.16
C ALA A 16 6.76 21.25 -3.75
N TRP A 17 6.69 21.59 -5.04
CA TRP A 17 5.40 21.80 -5.70
C TRP A 17 4.59 20.50 -5.81
N LEU A 18 5.24 19.35 -6.11
CA LEU A 18 4.58 18.05 -6.21
C LEU A 18 4.10 17.56 -4.84
N ASP A 19 4.92 17.78 -3.80
CA ASP A 19 4.52 17.46 -2.42
C ASP A 19 3.34 18.31 -1.96
N LYS A 20 3.32 19.61 -2.31
CA LYS A 20 2.18 20.50 -2.04
C LYS A 20 0.91 20.07 -2.78
N LEU A 21 1.01 19.71 -4.06
CA LEU A 21 -0.15 19.23 -4.84
C LEU A 21 -0.68 17.89 -4.32
N THR A 22 0.22 16.95 -3.99
CA THR A 22 -0.19 15.65 -3.43
C THR A 22 -0.91 15.84 -2.09
N ASN A 23 -0.32 16.58 -1.16
CA ASN A 23 -0.90 16.79 0.15
C ASN A 23 -2.16 17.67 0.08
N GLY A 24 -2.16 18.71 -0.75
CA GLY A 24 -3.29 19.60 -0.96
C GLY A 24 -4.50 18.87 -1.58
N SER A 25 -4.28 18.02 -2.58
CA SER A 25 -5.36 17.22 -3.17
C SER A 25 -5.96 16.22 -2.17
N LEU A 26 -5.14 15.58 -1.33
CA LEU A 26 -5.62 14.69 -0.28
C LEU A 26 -6.39 15.44 0.82
N ALA A 27 -5.89 16.62 1.24
CA ALA A 27 -6.59 17.45 2.21
C ALA A 27 -7.94 17.94 1.68
N LEU A 28 -7.97 18.42 0.43
CA LEU A 28 -9.21 18.84 -0.23
C LEU A 28 -10.20 17.68 -0.37
N LEU A 29 -9.71 16.49 -0.78
CA LEU A 29 -10.53 15.29 -0.84
C LEU A 29 -11.14 14.95 0.52
N THR A 30 -10.35 15.00 1.60
CA THR A 30 -10.86 14.75 2.95
C THR A 30 -11.96 15.73 3.32
N ILE A 31 -11.78 17.01 3.06
CA ILE A 31 -12.79 18.06 3.31
C ILE A 31 -14.07 17.77 2.51
N LEU A 32 -13.96 17.46 1.22
CA LEU A 32 -15.12 17.17 0.36
C LEU A 32 -15.87 15.93 0.80
N LEU A 33 -15.17 14.87 1.21
CA LEU A 33 -15.80 13.66 1.71
C LEU A 33 -16.51 13.88 3.05
N LEU A 34 -15.98 14.74 3.93
CA LEU A 34 -16.64 15.12 5.18
C LEU A 34 -17.87 15.99 4.93
N LEU A 35 -17.83 16.87 3.95
CA LEU A 35 -18.95 17.74 3.59
C LEU A 35 -20.02 17.05 2.73
N HIS A 36 -19.65 15.98 2.01
CA HIS A 36 -20.56 15.28 1.10
C HIS A 36 -21.90 14.88 1.75
N PRO A 37 -21.96 14.27 2.95
CA PRO A 37 -23.23 13.90 3.59
C PRO A 37 -24.04 15.12 4.09
N ILE A 38 -23.42 16.30 4.23
CA ILE A 38 -24.04 17.51 4.76
C ILE A 38 -24.64 18.38 3.67
N ILE A 39 -23.86 18.63 2.60
CA ILE A 39 -24.24 19.59 1.54
C ILE A 39 -24.41 18.93 0.17
N GLY A 40 -24.30 17.59 0.07
CA GLY A 40 -24.51 16.87 -1.19
C GLY A 40 -23.48 17.23 -2.27
N VAL A 41 -22.19 17.21 -1.95
CA VAL A 41 -21.12 17.50 -2.92
C VAL A 41 -21.28 16.59 -4.15
N ASN A 42 -21.27 17.18 -5.35
CA ASN A 42 -21.42 16.42 -6.59
C ASN A 42 -20.26 15.40 -6.75
N ASN A 43 -20.62 14.16 -7.03
CA ASN A 43 -19.69 13.05 -7.26
C ASN A 43 -18.65 13.35 -8.33
N PHE A 44 -18.98 14.15 -9.32
CA PHE A 44 -18.05 14.58 -10.36
C PHE A 44 -16.80 15.26 -9.78
N TYR A 45 -16.96 16.20 -8.84
CA TYR A 45 -15.82 16.90 -8.22
C TYR A 45 -14.98 15.95 -7.36
N ILE A 46 -15.64 15.06 -6.61
CA ILE A 46 -14.95 14.04 -5.82
C ILE A 46 -14.13 13.13 -6.74
N GLY A 47 -14.72 12.66 -7.85
CA GLY A 47 -14.07 11.81 -8.84
C GLY A 47 -12.83 12.47 -9.46
N ILE A 48 -12.94 13.72 -9.90
CA ILE A 48 -11.82 14.47 -10.49
C ILE A 48 -10.66 14.64 -9.48
N ILE A 49 -10.95 14.99 -8.24
CA ILE A 49 -9.92 15.19 -7.23
C ILE A 49 -9.24 13.87 -6.85
N LEU A 50 -9.99 12.78 -6.77
CA LEU A 50 -9.43 11.43 -6.58
C LEU A 50 -8.46 11.05 -7.70
N ILE A 51 -8.81 11.32 -8.97
CA ILE A 51 -7.94 11.07 -10.12
C ILE A 51 -6.64 11.87 -10.00
N PHE A 52 -6.73 13.18 -9.75
CA PHE A 52 -5.55 14.02 -9.60
C PHE A 52 -4.68 13.60 -8.42
N ALA A 53 -5.27 13.28 -7.26
CA ALA A 53 -4.54 12.77 -6.10
C ALA A 53 -3.79 11.47 -6.44
N GLY A 54 -4.44 10.55 -7.16
CA GLY A 54 -3.80 9.31 -7.62
C GLY A 54 -2.66 9.57 -8.60
N ILE A 55 -2.84 10.48 -9.57
CA ILE A 55 -1.80 10.86 -10.54
C ILE A 55 -0.59 11.49 -9.84
N PHE A 56 -0.79 12.47 -8.95
CA PHE A 56 0.30 13.11 -8.24
C PHE A 56 1.08 12.11 -7.38
N GLN A 57 0.36 11.22 -6.70
CA GLN A 57 0.98 10.14 -5.93
C GLN A 57 1.74 9.15 -6.83
N ALA A 58 1.24 8.82 -8.02
CA ALA A 58 1.92 7.95 -8.99
C ALA A 58 3.21 8.60 -9.52
N ILE A 59 3.17 9.90 -9.87
CA ILE A 59 4.35 10.64 -10.30
C ILE A 59 5.41 10.66 -9.18
N ARG A 60 4.97 10.91 -7.94
CA ARG A 60 5.85 10.89 -6.77
C ARG A 60 6.49 9.52 -6.54
N TRP A 61 5.70 8.44 -6.67
CA TRP A 61 6.17 7.06 -6.58
C TRP A 61 7.20 6.72 -7.67
N LEU A 62 6.95 7.09 -8.93
CA LEU A 62 7.89 6.86 -10.05
C LEU A 62 9.24 7.55 -9.81
N ARG A 63 9.24 8.74 -9.23
CA ARG A 63 10.48 9.48 -8.88
C ARG A 63 11.35 8.77 -7.86
N TRP A 64 10.78 7.90 -7.03
CA TRP A 64 11.54 7.09 -6.08
C TRP A 64 12.20 5.86 -6.70
N ARG A 65 12.13 5.71 -8.03
CA ARG A 65 12.78 4.63 -8.81
C ARG A 65 12.43 3.25 -8.28
N PRO A 66 11.15 2.83 -8.26
CA PRO A 66 10.71 1.56 -7.67
C PRO A 66 11.40 0.34 -8.29
N TRP A 67 11.79 0.38 -9.55
CA TRP A 67 12.43 -0.73 -10.28
C TRP A 67 13.78 -1.16 -9.68
N ILE A 68 14.52 -0.24 -9.02
CA ILE A 68 15.81 -0.59 -8.38
C ILE A 68 15.65 -1.33 -7.06
N THR A 69 14.41 -1.47 -6.56
CA THR A 69 14.12 -2.08 -5.25
C THR A 69 13.77 -3.56 -5.31
N LEU A 70 13.62 -4.13 -6.51
CA LEU A 70 13.11 -5.50 -6.71
C LEU A 70 13.96 -6.58 -6.00
N GLY A 71 15.26 -6.35 -5.83
CA GLY A 71 16.14 -7.24 -5.06
C GLY A 71 16.03 -7.12 -3.53
N VAL A 72 15.24 -6.17 -3.01
CA VAL A 72 15.14 -5.91 -1.56
C VAL A 72 13.69 -6.06 -1.10
N PRO A 73 13.31 -7.18 -0.45
CA PRO A 73 11.91 -7.49 -0.12
C PRO A 73 11.17 -6.40 0.65
N LEU A 74 11.80 -5.80 1.67
CA LEU A 74 11.23 -4.70 2.45
C LEU A 74 11.00 -3.41 1.65
N LEU A 75 11.68 -3.25 0.51
CA LEU A 75 11.53 -2.06 -0.33
C LEU A 75 10.52 -2.27 -1.43
N TRP A 76 10.60 -3.37 -2.19
CA TRP A 76 9.64 -3.58 -3.27
C TRP A 76 8.21 -3.74 -2.74
N SER A 77 8.03 -4.39 -1.55
CA SER A 77 6.72 -4.49 -0.92
C SER A 77 6.14 -3.12 -0.55
N LEU A 78 6.96 -2.24 0.03
CA LEU A 78 6.56 -0.86 0.34
C LEU A 78 6.21 -0.07 -0.93
N HIS A 79 7.04 -0.18 -1.99
CA HIS A 79 6.77 0.49 -3.26
C HIS A 79 5.51 -0.03 -3.95
N PHE A 80 5.26 -1.33 -3.87
CA PHE A 80 4.02 -1.90 -4.41
C PHE A 80 2.79 -1.35 -3.66
N SER A 81 2.86 -1.24 -2.35
CA SER A 81 1.75 -0.72 -1.54
C SER A 81 1.46 0.75 -1.86
N ILE A 82 2.49 1.57 -2.03
CA ILE A 82 2.32 2.97 -2.45
C ILE A 82 1.73 3.06 -3.87
N LYS A 83 2.17 2.17 -4.78
CA LYS A 83 1.57 2.04 -6.12
C LYS A 83 0.09 1.67 -6.02
N ALA A 84 -0.27 0.69 -5.18
CA ALA A 84 -1.65 0.26 -4.99
C ALA A 84 -2.54 1.41 -4.47
N MET A 85 -2.03 2.25 -3.56
CA MET A 85 -2.73 3.46 -3.11
C MET A 85 -2.94 4.46 -4.27
N ALA A 86 -1.89 4.75 -5.04
CA ALA A 86 -1.96 5.72 -6.14
C ALA A 86 -2.95 5.29 -7.23
N PHE A 87 -2.84 4.03 -7.67
CA PHE A 87 -3.74 3.47 -8.68
C PHE A 87 -5.16 3.27 -8.14
N GLY A 88 -5.28 2.85 -6.88
CA GLY A 88 -6.58 2.70 -6.22
C GLY A 88 -7.34 4.03 -6.13
N LEU A 89 -6.66 5.12 -5.76
CA LEU A 89 -7.25 6.46 -5.76
C LEU A 89 -7.72 6.89 -7.16
N ALA A 90 -6.88 6.72 -8.18
CA ALA A 90 -7.23 7.09 -9.55
C ALA A 90 -8.42 6.26 -10.06
N LEU A 91 -8.41 4.93 -9.88
CA LEU A 91 -9.51 4.05 -10.27
C LEU A 91 -10.80 4.35 -9.50
N LEU A 92 -10.69 4.64 -8.21
CA LEU A 92 -11.84 5.06 -7.41
C LEU A 92 -12.42 6.37 -7.95
N GLY A 93 -11.58 7.32 -8.35
CA GLY A 93 -12.02 8.55 -8.99
C GLY A 93 -12.78 8.29 -10.30
N VAL A 94 -12.27 7.34 -11.12
CA VAL A 94 -12.97 6.93 -12.36
C VAL A 94 -14.32 6.30 -12.05
N SER A 95 -14.46 5.50 -10.98
CA SER A 95 -15.75 4.89 -10.61
C SER A 95 -16.79 5.91 -10.13
N TYR A 96 -16.38 7.10 -9.67
CA TYR A 96 -17.31 8.21 -9.39
C TYR A 96 -17.83 8.89 -10.66
N LEU A 97 -17.10 8.77 -11.78
CA LEU A 97 -17.47 9.33 -13.07
C LEU A 97 -18.20 8.32 -13.96
N ILE A 98 -17.90 7.04 -13.79
CA ILE A 98 -18.41 5.92 -14.59
C ILE A 98 -19.05 4.91 -13.64
N PRO A 99 -20.39 4.99 -13.42
CA PRO A 99 -21.09 4.15 -12.44
C PRO A 99 -21.00 2.64 -12.67
N GLU A 100 -20.69 2.21 -13.90
CA GLU A 100 -20.51 0.81 -14.28
C GLU A 100 -19.26 0.19 -13.65
N ILE A 101 -18.32 1.01 -13.18
CA ILE A 101 -17.10 0.54 -12.51
C ILE A 101 -17.39 0.36 -11.01
N PRO A 102 -17.25 -0.87 -10.48
CA PRO A 102 -17.65 -1.19 -9.11
C PRO A 102 -16.67 -0.63 -8.07
N SER A 103 -17.01 0.50 -7.48
CA SER A 103 -16.16 1.19 -6.46
C SER A 103 -15.85 0.33 -5.24
N ASN A 104 -16.80 -0.53 -4.80
CA ASN A 104 -16.64 -1.43 -3.66
C ASN A 104 -15.44 -2.38 -3.80
N HIS A 105 -15.13 -2.83 -5.02
CA HIS A 105 -13.98 -3.69 -5.27
C HIS A 105 -12.67 -2.89 -5.31
N ILE A 106 -12.70 -1.66 -5.84
CA ILE A 106 -11.53 -0.78 -5.92
C ILE A 106 -11.02 -0.38 -4.53
N TRP A 107 -11.93 -0.17 -3.57
CA TRP A 107 -11.55 0.10 -2.18
C TRP A 107 -10.58 -0.94 -1.61
N HIS A 108 -10.68 -2.21 -2.04
CA HIS A 108 -9.78 -3.26 -1.54
C HIS A 108 -8.36 -3.15 -2.08
N LEU A 109 -8.16 -2.50 -3.23
CA LEU A 109 -6.81 -2.18 -3.71
C LEU A 109 -6.12 -1.18 -2.76
N ILE A 110 -6.87 -0.20 -2.26
CA ILE A 110 -6.37 0.79 -1.30
C ILE A 110 -6.17 0.15 0.08
N THR A 111 -7.18 -0.58 0.58
CA THR A 111 -7.17 -1.08 1.97
C THR A 111 -6.26 -2.28 2.14
N ILE A 112 -6.32 -3.30 1.27
CA ILE A 112 -5.47 -4.50 1.37
C ILE A 112 -4.09 -4.20 0.77
N GLY A 113 -4.02 -3.75 -0.47
CA GLY A 113 -2.76 -3.52 -1.17
C GLY A 113 -1.98 -2.31 -0.64
N GLY A 114 -2.66 -1.19 -0.46
CA GLY A 114 -2.08 0.03 0.07
C GLY A 114 -1.83 -0.04 1.57
N ILE A 115 -2.88 0.05 2.38
CA ILE A 115 -2.77 0.15 3.84
C ILE A 115 -2.20 -1.15 4.44
N GLY A 116 -2.81 -2.30 4.15
CA GLY A 116 -2.35 -3.60 4.66
C GLY A 116 -0.91 -3.91 4.27
N GLY A 117 -0.55 -3.65 3.01
CA GLY A 117 0.81 -3.86 2.52
C GLY A 117 1.84 -2.92 3.17
N VAL A 118 1.52 -1.62 3.34
CA VAL A 118 2.39 -0.68 4.07
C VAL A 118 2.56 -1.12 5.52
N ILE A 119 1.48 -1.50 6.21
CA ILE A 119 1.53 -1.99 7.59
C ILE A 119 2.49 -3.19 7.66
N LEU A 120 2.28 -4.23 6.85
CA LEU A 120 3.09 -5.44 6.87
C LEU A 120 4.58 -5.15 6.61
N ALA A 121 4.89 -4.31 5.60
CA ALA A 121 6.26 -3.92 5.28
C ALA A 121 6.92 -3.11 6.40
N MET A 122 6.16 -2.16 6.99
CA MET A 122 6.69 -1.28 8.04
C MET A 122 6.87 -2.01 9.37
N ILE A 123 5.90 -2.83 9.82
CA ILE A 123 6.07 -3.61 11.05
C ILE A 123 7.24 -4.58 10.93
N SER A 124 7.44 -5.21 9.75
CA SER A 124 8.59 -6.09 9.50
C SER A 124 9.91 -5.32 9.61
N ARG A 125 9.99 -4.14 9.00
CA ARG A 125 11.19 -3.30 9.05
C ARG A 125 11.48 -2.79 10.45
N VAL A 126 10.47 -2.28 11.13
CA VAL A 126 10.58 -1.70 12.47
C VAL A 126 10.98 -2.76 13.48
N SER A 127 10.38 -3.95 13.42
CA SER A 127 10.72 -5.07 14.30
C SER A 127 12.18 -5.49 14.17
N LEU A 128 12.73 -5.61 12.95
CA LEU A 128 14.15 -5.90 12.75
C LEU A 128 15.05 -4.80 13.33
N GLY A 129 14.72 -3.54 13.05
CA GLY A 129 15.52 -2.40 13.52
C GLY A 129 15.52 -2.26 15.04
N HIS A 130 14.36 -2.34 15.69
CA HIS A 130 14.24 -2.21 17.15
C HIS A 130 14.79 -3.40 17.90
N THR A 131 14.88 -4.57 17.29
CA THR A 131 15.52 -5.75 17.91
C THR A 131 17.01 -5.87 17.61
N GLY A 132 17.64 -4.84 17.01
CA GLY A 132 19.07 -4.80 16.72
C GLY A 132 19.52 -5.76 15.62
N ARG A 133 18.61 -6.20 14.76
CA ARG A 133 18.88 -7.12 13.65
C ARG A 133 19.10 -6.37 12.34
N THR A 134 19.79 -7.03 11.41
CA THR A 134 19.95 -6.50 10.04
C THR A 134 18.60 -6.37 9.35
N LEU A 135 18.45 -5.34 8.49
CA LEU A 135 17.21 -5.11 7.73
C LEU A 135 17.05 -6.11 6.56
N GLN A 136 17.29 -7.38 6.85
CA GLN A 136 17.12 -8.50 5.92
C GLN A 136 16.06 -9.44 6.50
N PRO A 137 14.84 -9.42 5.97
CA PRO A 137 13.77 -10.28 6.46
C PRO A 137 14.06 -11.74 6.11
N PRO A 138 13.55 -12.72 6.87
CA PRO A 138 13.56 -14.12 6.47
C PRO A 138 13.00 -14.31 5.06
N MET A 139 13.56 -15.25 4.30
CA MET A 139 13.19 -15.48 2.89
C MET A 139 11.66 -15.69 2.71
N LEU A 140 11.02 -16.40 3.62
CA LEU A 140 9.57 -16.64 3.59
C LEU A 140 8.73 -15.37 3.77
N MET A 141 9.29 -14.29 4.32
CA MET A 141 8.59 -12.99 4.35
C MET A 141 8.43 -12.38 2.96
N SER A 142 9.28 -12.73 1.99
CA SER A 142 9.05 -12.32 0.60
C SER A 142 7.77 -12.95 0.03
N LEU A 143 7.47 -14.20 0.42
CA LEU A 143 6.20 -14.86 0.07
C LEU A 143 5.02 -14.19 0.77
N ALA A 144 5.17 -13.78 2.03
CA ALA A 144 4.14 -13.04 2.75
C ALA A 144 3.80 -11.70 2.06
N PHE A 145 4.83 -10.96 1.63
CA PHE A 145 4.62 -9.72 0.86
C PHE A 145 3.95 -9.98 -0.50
N ALA A 146 4.38 -11.04 -1.22
CA ALA A 146 3.76 -11.42 -2.49
C ALA A 146 2.30 -11.88 -2.30
N ALA A 147 2.01 -12.63 -1.25
CA ALA A 147 0.64 -13.05 -0.91
C ALA A 147 -0.26 -11.84 -0.64
N MET A 148 0.22 -10.82 0.07
CA MET A 148 -0.52 -9.57 0.31
C MET A 148 -0.83 -8.84 -1.01
N VAL A 149 0.14 -8.79 -1.93
CA VAL A 149 -0.06 -8.23 -3.27
C VAL A 149 -1.13 -8.99 -4.03
N LEU A 150 -1.02 -10.31 -4.08
CA LEU A 150 -2.00 -11.17 -4.77
C LEU A 150 -3.39 -11.06 -4.13
N ALA A 151 -3.47 -11.03 -2.80
CA ALA A 151 -4.73 -10.83 -2.08
C ALA A 151 -5.43 -9.55 -2.54
N SER A 152 -4.71 -8.44 -2.64
CA SER A 152 -5.27 -7.17 -3.08
C SER A 152 -5.75 -7.18 -4.53
N LEU A 153 -4.98 -7.79 -5.44
CA LEU A 153 -5.33 -7.88 -6.86
C LEU A 153 -6.54 -8.79 -7.08
N ILE A 154 -6.54 -9.97 -6.45
CA ILE A 154 -7.64 -10.95 -6.56
C ILE A 154 -8.92 -10.34 -5.99
N ARG A 155 -8.87 -9.68 -4.84
CA ARG A 155 -10.03 -9.08 -4.18
C ARG A 155 -10.60 -7.89 -4.96
N SER A 156 -9.75 -7.13 -5.64
CA SER A 156 -10.16 -5.94 -6.37
C SER A 156 -10.64 -6.24 -7.78
N PHE A 157 -9.99 -7.14 -8.49
CA PHE A 157 -10.25 -7.37 -9.91
C PHE A 157 -10.97 -8.68 -10.21
N GLY A 158 -10.85 -9.69 -9.35
CA GLY A 158 -11.52 -10.99 -9.55
C GLY A 158 -13.04 -10.88 -9.63
N PRO A 159 -13.71 -10.28 -8.64
CA PRO A 159 -15.17 -10.10 -8.68
C PRO A 159 -15.66 -9.20 -9.82
N TRP A 160 -14.83 -8.27 -10.27
CA TRP A 160 -15.17 -7.43 -11.41
C TRP A 160 -15.12 -8.21 -12.73
N GLY A 161 -14.10 -9.07 -12.91
CA GLY A 161 -13.96 -9.89 -14.11
C GLY A 161 -14.94 -11.07 -14.19
N LEU A 162 -15.25 -11.70 -13.04
CA LEU A 162 -16.11 -12.88 -12.93
C LEU A 162 -17.05 -12.74 -11.71
N PRO A 163 -18.13 -11.95 -11.83
CA PRO A 163 -19.03 -11.66 -10.71
C PRO A 163 -19.65 -12.88 -10.05
N GLU A 164 -19.93 -13.94 -10.83
CA GLU A 164 -20.50 -15.19 -10.35
C GLU A 164 -19.55 -15.96 -9.40
N LYS A 165 -18.25 -15.67 -9.42
CA LYS A 165 -17.23 -16.27 -8.55
C LYS A 165 -16.79 -15.35 -7.40
N THR A 166 -17.55 -14.32 -7.09
CA THR A 166 -17.18 -13.31 -6.08
C THR A 166 -16.80 -13.94 -4.74
N MET A 167 -17.57 -14.89 -4.21
CA MET A 167 -17.27 -15.54 -2.93
C MET A 167 -15.94 -16.26 -2.96
N MET A 168 -15.64 -16.99 -4.04
CA MET A 168 -14.35 -17.66 -4.21
C MET A 168 -13.17 -16.67 -4.16
N PHE A 169 -13.28 -15.50 -4.79
CA PHE A 169 -12.24 -14.48 -4.75
C PHE A 169 -12.09 -13.85 -3.36
N ILE A 170 -13.20 -13.70 -2.62
CA ILE A 170 -13.18 -13.25 -1.22
C ILE A 170 -12.40 -14.24 -0.37
N ASP A 171 -12.73 -15.53 -0.47
CA ASP A 171 -12.11 -16.59 0.32
C ASP A 171 -10.61 -16.72 0.03
N ILE A 172 -10.23 -16.75 -1.26
CA ILE A 172 -8.82 -16.82 -1.68
C ILE A 172 -8.04 -15.61 -1.19
N SER A 173 -8.59 -14.40 -1.35
CA SER A 173 -7.90 -13.19 -0.90
C SER A 173 -7.79 -13.11 0.62
N GLY A 174 -8.82 -13.54 1.34
CA GLY A 174 -8.82 -13.66 2.80
C GLY A 174 -7.77 -14.65 3.31
N LEU A 175 -7.65 -15.82 2.66
CA LEU A 175 -6.62 -16.81 2.97
C LEU A 175 -5.20 -16.27 2.73
N LEU A 176 -4.96 -15.59 1.60
CA LEU A 176 -3.67 -14.98 1.29
C LEU A 176 -3.30 -13.89 2.29
N TRP A 177 -4.27 -13.06 2.70
CA TRP A 177 -4.10 -12.06 3.75
C TRP A 177 -3.75 -12.69 5.08
N LEU A 178 -4.46 -13.74 5.48
CA LEU A 178 -4.20 -14.51 6.71
C LEU A 178 -2.79 -15.12 6.69
N ILE A 179 -2.38 -15.75 5.59
CA ILE A 179 -1.03 -16.30 5.40
C ILE A 179 0.01 -15.20 5.58
N SER A 180 -0.19 -14.02 5.01
CA SER A 180 0.75 -12.90 5.08
C SER A 180 1.04 -12.48 6.53
N PHE A 181 0.00 -12.28 7.34
CA PHE A 181 0.16 -11.88 8.74
C PHE A 181 0.57 -13.05 9.66
N THR A 182 0.14 -14.27 9.36
CA THR A 182 0.57 -15.47 10.10
C THR A 182 2.08 -15.67 9.94
N LEU A 183 2.62 -15.55 8.75
CA LEU A 183 4.08 -15.61 8.53
C LEU A 183 4.81 -14.50 9.29
N PHE A 184 4.25 -13.28 9.30
CA PHE A 184 4.82 -12.21 10.13
C PHE A 184 4.88 -12.63 11.60
N VAL A 185 3.78 -13.10 12.18
CA VAL A 185 3.73 -13.52 13.58
C VAL A 185 4.74 -14.63 13.87
N ILE A 186 4.79 -15.68 13.03
CA ILE A 186 5.71 -16.81 13.20
C ILE A 186 7.16 -16.34 13.25
N PHE A 187 7.58 -15.46 12.35
CA PHE A 187 8.98 -15.03 12.27
C PHE A 187 9.33 -13.92 13.24
N TYR A 188 8.43 -13.00 13.51
CA TYR A 188 8.76 -11.80 14.28
C TYR A 188 8.38 -11.87 15.76
N ALA A 189 7.35 -12.62 16.16
CA ALA A 189 7.00 -12.76 17.57
C ALA A 189 8.19 -13.33 18.40
N PRO A 190 8.91 -14.37 17.96
CA PRO A 190 10.09 -14.84 18.70
C PRO A 190 11.23 -13.80 18.78
N MET A 191 11.34 -12.91 17.77
CA MET A 191 12.35 -11.85 17.78
C MET A 191 11.99 -10.74 18.76
N LEU A 192 10.71 -10.41 18.86
CA LEU A 192 10.19 -9.36 19.74
C LEU A 192 10.17 -9.77 21.22
N LEU A 193 10.07 -11.06 21.50
CA LEU A 193 10.08 -11.61 22.86
C LEU A 193 11.48 -11.87 23.42
N LYS A 194 12.54 -11.71 22.59
CA LYS A 194 13.93 -11.92 23.00
C LYS A 194 14.65 -10.58 23.21
N PRO A 195 15.70 -10.55 24.05
CA PRO A 195 16.57 -9.39 24.15
C PRO A 195 17.12 -8.96 22.79
N ARG A 196 17.51 -7.70 22.67
CA ARG A 196 18.11 -7.14 21.45
C ARG A 196 19.38 -7.92 21.06
N ALA A 197 19.53 -8.17 19.76
CA ALA A 197 20.65 -8.93 19.22
C ALA A 197 21.99 -8.17 19.30
N ASP A 198 21.96 -6.82 19.40
CA ASP A 198 23.13 -5.95 19.48
C ASP A 198 23.57 -5.65 20.94
N GLY A 199 22.95 -6.26 21.94
CA GLY A 199 23.28 -6.09 23.36
C GLY A 199 22.94 -4.73 23.97
N ARG A 200 22.30 -3.82 23.23
CA ARG A 200 21.87 -2.52 23.75
C ARG A 200 20.59 -2.66 24.59
N PRO A 201 20.38 -1.79 25.58
CA PRO A 201 19.11 -1.77 26.30
C PRO A 201 17.95 -1.53 25.32
N GLY A 202 16.82 -2.23 25.55
CA GLY A 202 15.60 -2.12 24.74
C GLY A 202 14.80 -0.86 25.05
#